data_2ecb0bab0dbd1d477661e8cc9514a408
#
_entry.id   2ecb0bab0dbd1d477661e8cc9514a408
#
_cell.length_a   1.000
_cell.length_b   1.000
_cell.length_c   1.000
_cell.angle_alpha   90.00
_cell.angle_beta   90.00
_cell.angle_gamma   90.00
#
_symmetry.space_group_name_H-M   'P 1'
#
loop_
_entity.id
_entity.type
_entity.pdbx_description
1 polymer ?
#
loop_
_entity_poly.entity_id
_entity_poly.type
_entity_poly.pdbx_seq_one_letter_code
_entity_poly.pdbx_strand_id
1 'polypeptide(L)'
;MAKEINTIGVLTSGGDAPGMNAAIRAVVRQALSKGKKVKGIKRGYAGLLNEEIIDMDAKSVSDTISRGGTILQTARCMEFVTPEGQQKGADICKKHGIDAIVVIGGDGSFQGAQKLAALGINTIGVPGTIDLDIACTDYTIGFDTAVNTAMEAIDKVRDTSTSHERCSIIEVMGRGAGHIALWCGLANGAEEVLLPEKYDYDEQRLIDQVVNARKNGKQHYIIINAEGIGHSQSMAKRIEEATGIETRATILGHMQRGGSPTCKDRVYATTMGAMAVDLLCEGKSNRVIAHKGGTFVDFDIDEALAMKKGVDEYMYQISKSLV
;
A
#
# COMPACT_ATOMS: atom_id res chain seq x y z
N MET A 1 -6.06 36.57 -3.88
CA MET A 1 -5.67 35.75 -5.04
C MET A 1 -4.85 34.59 -4.51
N ALA A 2 -5.14 33.35 -4.90
CA ALA A 2 -4.31 32.21 -4.52
C ALA A 2 -2.89 32.44 -5.04
N LYS A 3 -1.87 32.14 -4.24
CA LYS A 3 -0.45 32.26 -4.64
C LYS A 3 -0.20 31.34 -5.82
N GLU A 4 0.38 31.84 -6.88
CA GLU A 4 0.75 31.02 -8.03
C GLU A 4 1.81 29.97 -7.63
N ILE A 5 1.56 28.71 -7.98
CA ILE A 5 2.49 27.61 -7.71
C ILE A 5 3.52 27.57 -8.84
N ASN A 6 4.79 27.75 -8.51
CA ASN A 6 5.91 27.73 -9.44
C ASN A 6 6.84 26.54 -9.24
N THR A 7 6.96 26.06 -7.99
CA THR A 7 7.82 24.93 -7.64
C THR A 7 7.04 23.88 -6.84
N ILE A 8 7.02 22.66 -7.33
CA ILE A 8 6.33 21.51 -6.72
C ILE A 8 7.38 20.57 -6.14
N GLY A 9 7.28 20.29 -4.83
CA GLY A 9 8.00 19.21 -4.18
C GLY A 9 7.30 17.88 -4.40
N VAL A 10 8.04 16.80 -4.47
CA VAL A 10 7.50 15.44 -4.45
C VAL A 10 8.27 14.56 -3.48
N LEU A 11 7.59 13.81 -2.65
CA LEU A 11 8.17 12.85 -1.72
C LEU A 11 7.37 11.55 -1.67
N THR A 12 8.05 10.48 -1.26
CA THR A 12 7.43 9.22 -0.86
C THR A 12 7.62 9.02 0.63
N SER A 13 6.58 8.56 1.33
CA SER A 13 6.58 8.41 2.79
C SER A 13 5.83 7.14 3.19
N GLY A 14 6.25 6.54 4.30
CA GLY A 14 5.70 5.27 4.78
C GLY A 14 6.44 4.06 4.19
N GLY A 15 5.76 2.94 4.02
CA GLY A 15 6.30 1.77 3.33
C GLY A 15 6.38 2.00 1.83
N ASP A 16 7.42 1.47 1.20
CA ASP A 16 7.50 1.47 -0.27
C ASP A 16 6.44 0.54 -0.89
N ALA A 17 6.04 0.90 -2.10
CA ALA A 17 5.06 0.14 -2.86
C ALA A 17 5.42 0.16 -4.36
N PRO A 18 5.28 -0.97 -5.07
CA PRO A 18 5.52 -1.03 -6.51
C PRO A 18 4.58 -0.06 -7.25
N GLY A 19 5.13 0.83 -8.08
CA GLY A 19 4.38 1.89 -8.74
C GLY A 19 4.64 3.30 -8.19
N MET A 20 5.26 3.45 -7.02
CA MET A 20 5.65 4.77 -6.51
C MET A 20 6.53 5.53 -7.50
N ASN A 21 7.45 4.85 -8.19
CA ASN A 21 8.29 5.47 -9.22
C ASN A 21 7.47 5.97 -10.43
N ALA A 22 6.41 5.26 -10.81
CA ALA A 22 5.52 5.71 -11.87
C ALA A 22 4.75 6.98 -11.46
N ALA A 23 4.32 7.07 -10.20
CA ALA A 23 3.70 8.28 -9.64
C ALA A 23 4.68 9.46 -9.59
N ILE A 24 5.91 9.26 -9.08
CA ILE A 24 6.97 10.29 -9.08
C ILE A 24 7.21 10.78 -10.51
N ARG A 25 7.37 9.85 -11.45
CA ARG A 25 7.58 10.19 -12.86
C ARG A 25 6.44 11.03 -13.44
N ALA A 26 5.21 10.68 -13.12
CA ALA A 26 4.03 11.42 -13.58
C ALA A 26 4.01 12.84 -13.01
N VAL A 27 4.25 13.00 -11.72
CA VAL A 27 4.34 14.31 -11.05
C VAL A 27 5.41 15.18 -11.73
N VAL A 28 6.62 14.63 -11.91
CA VAL A 28 7.73 15.40 -12.51
C VAL A 28 7.39 15.81 -13.94
N ARG A 29 6.97 14.87 -14.79
CA ARG A 29 6.71 15.18 -16.21
C ARG A 29 5.50 16.08 -16.40
N GLN A 30 4.43 15.91 -15.63
CA GLN A 30 3.24 16.76 -15.70
C GLN A 30 3.58 18.20 -15.23
N ALA A 31 4.34 18.35 -14.15
CA ALA A 31 4.77 19.67 -13.68
C ALA A 31 5.65 20.40 -14.71
N LEU A 32 6.61 19.69 -15.30
CA LEU A 32 7.47 20.26 -16.35
C LEU A 32 6.67 20.66 -17.59
N SER A 33 5.66 19.88 -18.01
CA SER A 33 4.81 20.23 -19.16
C SER A 33 3.98 21.49 -18.92
N LYS A 34 3.72 21.82 -17.66
CA LYS A 34 3.03 23.06 -17.23
C LYS A 34 4.01 24.21 -16.90
N GLY A 35 5.29 24.05 -17.23
CA GLY A 35 6.32 25.07 -16.99
C GLY A 35 6.70 25.25 -15.51
N LYS A 36 6.38 24.27 -14.65
CA LYS A 36 6.70 24.32 -13.23
C LYS A 36 8.05 23.66 -12.95
N LYS A 37 8.75 24.13 -11.90
CA LYS A 37 9.97 23.47 -11.37
C LYS A 37 9.59 22.32 -10.44
N VAL A 38 10.45 21.31 -10.37
CA VAL A 38 10.22 20.16 -9.50
C VAL A 38 11.42 19.92 -8.60
N LYS A 39 11.14 19.69 -7.32
CA LYS A 39 12.12 19.29 -6.31
C LYS A 39 11.74 17.92 -5.74
N GLY A 40 12.65 16.95 -5.87
CA GLY A 40 12.54 15.66 -5.20
C GLY A 40 13.04 15.74 -3.76
N ILE A 41 12.23 15.32 -2.82
CA ILE A 41 12.61 15.28 -1.39
C ILE A 41 12.91 13.82 -1.07
N LYS A 42 14.18 13.51 -0.80
CA LYS A 42 14.61 12.14 -0.47
C LYS A 42 14.18 11.75 0.94
N ARG A 43 13.95 10.47 1.15
CA ARG A 43 13.61 9.87 2.46
C ARG A 43 12.39 10.52 3.15
N GLY A 44 11.44 11.03 2.36
CA GLY A 44 10.17 11.57 2.86
C GLY A 44 10.36 12.75 3.81
N TYR A 45 9.59 12.77 4.89
CA TYR A 45 9.66 13.86 5.87
C TYR A 45 11.01 13.94 6.61
N ALA A 46 11.71 12.83 6.80
CA ALA A 46 13.06 12.87 7.39
C ALA A 46 14.03 13.66 6.50
N GLY A 47 14.00 13.40 5.19
CA GLY A 47 14.82 14.15 4.25
C GLY A 47 14.39 15.61 4.08
N LEU A 48 13.10 15.91 4.23
CA LEU A 48 12.63 17.30 4.28
C LEU A 48 13.31 18.06 5.43
N LEU A 49 13.28 17.48 6.65
CA LEU A 49 13.89 18.10 7.82
C LEU A 49 15.41 18.20 7.75
N ASN A 50 16.07 17.35 6.96
CA ASN A 50 17.51 17.35 6.72
C ASN A 50 17.91 18.07 5.44
N GLU A 51 16.97 18.73 4.77
CA GLU A 51 17.20 19.45 3.50
C GLU A 51 17.78 18.56 2.37
N GLU A 52 17.43 17.26 2.36
CA GLU A 52 17.84 16.32 1.29
C GLU A 52 16.97 16.52 0.03
N ILE A 53 17.09 17.69 -0.54
CA ILE A 53 16.26 18.19 -1.64
C ILE A 53 17.10 18.29 -2.91
N ILE A 54 16.62 17.71 -4.00
CA ILE A 54 17.26 17.69 -5.30
C ILE A 54 16.37 18.33 -6.37
N ASP A 55 16.95 19.04 -7.32
CA ASP A 55 16.22 19.48 -8.50
C ASP A 55 15.96 18.28 -9.42
N MET A 56 14.75 18.18 -9.96
CA MET A 56 14.35 17.10 -10.85
C MET A 56 13.97 17.62 -12.23
N ASP A 57 14.44 16.94 -13.24
CA ASP A 57 14.13 17.16 -14.65
C ASP A 57 13.56 15.89 -15.31
N ALA A 58 13.31 15.93 -16.60
CA ALA A 58 12.80 14.78 -17.34
C ALA A 58 13.77 13.57 -17.34
N LYS A 59 15.08 13.81 -17.20
CA LYS A 59 16.11 12.74 -17.15
C LYS A 59 16.12 12.07 -15.80
N SER A 60 15.85 12.80 -14.72
CA SER A 60 15.80 12.28 -13.35
C SER A 60 14.82 11.12 -13.16
N VAL A 61 13.82 11.03 -14.03
CA VAL A 61 12.77 10.01 -14.00
C VAL A 61 12.72 9.12 -15.24
N SER A 62 13.79 9.14 -16.05
CA SER A 62 13.92 8.25 -17.21
C SER A 62 14.05 6.80 -16.75
N ASP A 63 13.37 5.88 -17.44
CA ASP A 63 13.42 4.43 -17.21
C ASP A 63 13.07 3.99 -15.78
N THR A 64 12.28 4.80 -15.06
CA THR A 64 11.86 4.48 -13.68
C THR A 64 10.48 3.86 -13.58
N ILE A 65 9.63 3.95 -14.62
CA ILE A 65 8.23 3.53 -14.59
C ILE A 65 8.05 2.03 -14.29
N SER A 66 9.00 1.21 -14.72
CA SER A 66 8.99 -0.26 -14.51
C SER A 66 9.75 -0.71 -13.27
N ARG A 67 10.38 0.22 -12.52
CA ARG A 67 11.20 -0.11 -11.37
C ARG A 67 10.37 -0.17 -10.10
N GLY A 68 10.54 -1.24 -9.33
CA GLY A 68 10.01 -1.34 -7.96
C GLY A 68 10.72 -0.40 -6.99
N GLY A 69 10.24 -0.38 -5.75
CA GLY A 69 10.72 0.55 -4.72
C GLY A 69 10.43 2.01 -5.05
N THR A 70 11.21 2.92 -4.51
CA THR A 70 11.11 4.36 -4.76
C THR A 70 12.49 5.00 -4.94
N ILE A 71 12.69 5.75 -6.03
CA ILE A 71 13.94 6.46 -6.32
C ILE A 71 14.22 7.60 -5.33
N LEU A 72 13.18 8.12 -4.68
CA LEU A 72 13.31 9.13 -3.63
C LEU A 72 13.57 8.54 -2.25
N GLN A 73 13.53 7.22 -2.13
CA GLN A 73 13.65 6.52 -0.85
C GLN A 73 12.55 6.91 0.14
N THR A 74 12.48 6.22 1.27
CA THR A 74 11.54 6.52 2.34
C THR A 74 12.18 6.25 3.69
N ALA A 75 11.76 6.98 4.72
CA ALA A 75 12.21 6.77 6.10
C ALA A 75 11.10 7.16 7.08
N ARG A 76 11.09 6.51 8.24
CA ARG A 76 10.27 6.98 9.37
C ARG A 76 10.86 8.27 9.93
N CYS A 77 9.99 9.22 10.29
CA CYS A 77 10.40 10.50 10.86
C CYS A 77 9.55 10.84 12.10
N MET A 78 10.05 10.45 13.27
CA MET A 78 9.35 10.74 14.53
C MET A 78 9.40 12.24 14.89
N GLU A 79 10.45 12.95 14.47
CA GLU A 79 10.55 14.42 14.65
C GLU A 79 9.39 15.14 13.97
N PHE A 80 8.96 14.68 12.79
CA PHE A 80 7.85 15.30 12.04
C PHE A 80 6.49 15.14 12.70
N VAL A 81 6.34 14.24 13.67
CA VAL A 81 5.09 14.08 14.44
C VAL A 81 4.89 15.27 15.40
N THR A 82 5.96 15.97 15.78
CA THR A 82 5.90 17.11 16.68
C THR A 82 5.56 18.43 15.97
N PRO A 83 4.88 19.38 16.65
CA PRO A 83 4.60 20.70 16.07
C PRO A 83 5.87 21.44 15.61
N GLU A 84 6.97 21.30 16.35
CA GLU A 84 8.26 21.91 16.04
C GLU A 84 8.85 21.36 14.74
N GLY A 85 8.80 20.02 14.56
CA GLY A 85 9.23 19.36 13.33
C GLY A 85 8.39 19.76 12.13
N GLN A 86 7.07 19.88 12.31
CA GLN A 86 6.15 20.34 11.27
C GLN A 86 6.45 21.78 10.84
N GLN A 87 6.65 22.69 11.82
CA GLN A 87 7.01 24.08 11.55
C GLN A 87 8.36 24.17 10.84
N LYS A 88 9.38 23.44 11.30
CA LYS A 88 10.68 23.32 10.65
C LYS A 88 10.53 22.87 9.18
N GLY A 89 9.71 21.85 8.93
CA GLY A 89 9.44 21.38 7.57
C GLY A 89 8.81 22.44 6.67
N ALA A 90 7.83 23.19 7.19
CA ALA A 90 7.20 24.30 6.46
C ALA A 90 8.21 25.44 6.19
N ASP A 91 9.07 25.76 7.11
CA ASP A 91 10.09 26.80 6.95
C ASP A 91 11.16 26.39 5.94
N ILE A 92 11.54 25.11 5.90
CA ILE A 92 12.44 24.56 4.87
C ILE A 92 11.77 24.64 3.49
N CYS A 93 10.49 24.31 3.36
CA CYS A 93 9.77 24.51 2.11
C CYS A 93 9.86 25.95 1.61
N LYS A 94 9.60 26.92 2.49
CA LYS A 94 9.71 28.35 2.17
C LYS A 94 11.14 28.75 1.79
N LYS A 95 12.15 28.27 2.54
CA LYS A 95 13.58 28.49 2.28
C LYS A 95 14.00 28.03 0.88
N HIS A 96 13.50 26.85 0.47
CA HIS A 96 13.81 26.25 -0.84
C HIS A 96 12.85 26.68 -1.95
N GLY A 97 11.92 27.60 -1.66
CA GLY A 97 10.94 28.10 -2.62
C GLY A 97 9.95 27.04 -3.11
N ILE A 98 9.66 26.02 -2.29
CA ILE A 98 8.67 25.00 -2.58
C ILE A 98 7.29 25.56 -2.22
N ASP A 99 6.42 25.72 -3.21
CA ASP A 99 5.08 26.29 -3.05
C ASP A 99 4.04 25.21 -2.70
N ALA A 100 4.28 23.98 -3.15
CA ALA A 100 3.39 22.85 -2.94
C ALA A 100 4.17 21.53 -2.86
N ILE A 101 3.59 20.51 -2.20
CA ILE A 101 4.17 19.17 -2.12
C ILE A 101 3.13 18.11 -2.53
N VAL A 102 3.53 17.22 -3.43
CA VAL A 102 2.82 15.94 -3.67
C VAL A 102 3.41 14.88 -2.74
N VAL A 103 2.56 14.32 -1.89
CA VAL A 103 2.91 13.31 -0.88
C VAL A 103 2.37 11.95 -1.34
N ILE A 104 3.27 11.03 -1.70
CA ILE A 104 2.91 9.67 -2.13
C ILE A 104 3.09 8.74 -0.93
N GLY A 105 2.02 8.15 -0.42
CA GLY A 105 2.08 7.26 0.74
C GLY A 105 0.71 6.88 1.30
N GLY A 106 0.67 6.42 2.55
CA GLY A 106 -0.54 6.03 3.27
C GLY A 106 -1.07 7.12 4.22
N ASP A 107 -2.04 6.75 5.07
CA ASP A 107 -2.73 7.68 5.99
C ASP A 107 -1.78 8.49 6.87
N GLY A 108 -0.75 7.86 7.44
CA GLY A 108 0.25 8.59 8.25
C GLY A 108 1.01 9.65 7.44
N SER A 109 1.20 9.43 6.14
CA SER A 109 1.82 10.41 5.23
C SER A 109 0.85 11.56 4.94
N PHE A 110 -0.44 11.25 4.83
CA PHE A 110 -1.49 12.27 4.64
C PHE A 110 -1.71 13.12 5.88
N GLN A 111 -1.60 12.54 7.08
CA GLN A 111 -1.58 13.33 8.32
C GLN A 111 -0.44 14.36 8.30
N GLY A 112 0.75 13.96 7.85
CA GLY A 112 1.87 14.88 7.65
C GLY A 112 1.59 15.97 6.61
N ALA A 113 0.96 15.61 5.48
CA ALA A 113 0.53 16.55 4.45
C ALA A 113 -0.49 17.57 4.98
N GLN A 114 -1.49 17.10 5.74
CA GLN A 114 -2.47 17.94 6.45
C GLN A 114 -1.80 18.99 7.34
N LYS A 115 -0.80 18.60 8.11
CA LYS A 115 -0.07 19.53 8.99
C LYS A 115 0.70 20.59 8.21
N LEU A 116 1.36 20.21 7.10
CA LEU A 116 2.00 21.19 6.20
C LEU A 116 0.99 22.14 5.57
N ALA A 117 -0.17 21.63 5.17
CA ALA A 117 -1.25 22.47 4.62
C ALA A 117 -1.73 23.52 5.63
N ALA A 118 -1.89 23.14 6.90
CA ALA A 118 -2.24 24.05 7.97
C ALA A 118 -1.17 25.15 8.21
N LEU A 119 0.09 24.89 7.84
CA LEU A 119 1.22 25.84 7.94
C LEU A 119 1.45 26.63 6.62
N GLY A 120 0.51 26.52 5.67
CA GLY A 120 0.48 27.30 4.44
C GLY A 120 1.30 26.72 3.26
N ILE A 121 1.64 25.44 3.30
CA ILE A 121 2.24 24.71 2.16
C ILE A 121 1.12 23.91 1.49
N ASN A 122 0.86 24.17 0.21
CA ASN A 122 -0.16 23.43 -0.53
C ASN A 122 0.23 21.94 -0.63
N THR A 123 -0.72 21.03 -0.39
CA THR A 123 -0.44 19.59 -0.41
C THR A 123 -1.50 18.80 -1.16
N ILE A 124 -1.06 17.78 -1.90
CA ILE A 124 -1.92 16.73 -2.48
C ILE A 124 -1.37 15.37 -2.10
N GLY A 125 -2.21 14.52 -1.51
CA GLY A 125 -1.91 13.13 -1.22
C GLY A 125 -2.20 12.21 -2.40
N VAL A 126 -1.29 11.26 -2.66
CA VAL A 126 -1.46 10.18 -3.65
C VAL A 126 -1.34 8.84 -2.92
N PRO A 127 -2.37 7.97 -2.99
CA PRO A 127 -2.42 6.74 -2.20
C PRO A 127 -1.42 5.69 -2.70
N GLY A 128 -0.32 5.55 -1.98
CA GLY A 128 0.77 4.60 -2.24
C GLY A 128 1.00 3.69 -1.05
N THR A 129 0.38 2.51 -1.06
CA THR A 129 0.53 1.43 -0.09
C THR A 129 0.03 0.12 -0.71
N ILE A 130 0.65 -1.00 -0.34
CA ILE A 130 0.17 -2.33 -0.75
C ILE A 130 -1.06 -2.79 0.04
N ASP A 131 -1.35 -2.17 1.20
CA ASP A 131 -2.28 -2.70 2.20
C ASP A 131 -3.77 -2.48 1.83
N LEU A 132 -4.07 -1.57 0.89
CA LEU A 132 -5.43 -1.16 0.47
C LEU A 132 -6.29 -0.64 1.63
N ASP A 133 -5.66 -0.16 2.71
CA ASP A 133 -6.29 0.25 3.95
C ASP A 133 -6.76 1.72 3.99
N ILE A 134 -6.42 2.53 2.97
CA ILE A 134 -6.87 3.92 2.86
C ILE A 134 -8.36 3.97 2.54
N ALA A 135 -9.15 4.55 3.43
CA ALA A 135 -10.61 4.42 3.41
C ALA A 135 -11.30 5.19 2.27
N CYS A 136 -10.76 6.31 1.85
CA CYS A 136 -11.37 7.15 0.81
C CYS A 136 -11.26 6.57 -0.60
N THR A 137 -10.45 5.53 -0.82
CA THR A 137 -10.16 4.98 -2.15
C THR A 137 -10.41 3.48 -2.25
N ASP A 138 -10.86 3.04 -3.41
CA ASP A 138 -11.03 1.63 -3.76
C ASP A 138 -9.72 1.00 -4.27
N TYR A 139 -8.69 1.82 -4.49
CA TYR A 139 -7.41 1.36 -5.02
C TYR A 139 -6.23 2.16 -4.45
N THR A 140 -5.17 1.45 -4.07
CA THR A 140 -3.89 2.03 -3.67
C THR A 140 -2.75 1.50 -4.56
N ILE A 141 -1.82 2.38 -4.91
CA ILE A 141 -0.66 2.04 -5.76
C ILE A 141 0.20 1.01 -5.04
N GLY A 142 0.42 -0.14 -5.70
CA GLY A 142 1.20 -1.25 -5.20
C GLY A 142 0.38 -2.46 -4.78
N PHE A 143 -0.93 -2.32 -4.55
CA PHE A 143 -1.79 -3.42 -4.12
C PHE A 143 -1.85 -4.55 -5.16
N ASP A 144 -2.13 -4.22 -6.41
CA ASP A 144 -2.24 -5.23 -7.47
C ASP A 144 -0.94 -6.03 -7.65
N THR A 145 0.20 -5.35 -7.61
CA THR A 145 1.51 -6.02 -7.68
C THR A 145 1.75 -6.92 -6.48
N ALA A 146 1.43 -6.46 -5.26
CA ALA A 146 1.60 -7.25 -4.05
C ALA A 146 0.74 -8.52 -4.04
N VAL A 147 -0.51 -8.42 -4.51
CA VAL A 147 -1.40 -9.59 -4.66
C VAL A 147 -0.87 -10.56 -5.71
N ASN A 148 -0.43 -10.07 -6.88
CA ASN A 148 0.13 -10.93 -7.93
C ASN A 148 1.41 -11.64 -7.45
N THR A 149 2.28 -10.97 -6.72
CA THR A 149 3.48 -11.58 -6.11
C THR A 149 3.11 -12.68 -5.12
N ALA A 150 2.12 -12.42 -4.27
CA ALA A 150 1.62 -13.41 -3.31
C ALA A 150 0.97 -14.60 -4.03
N MET A 151 0.14 -14.35 -5.03
CA MET A 151 -0.54 -15.37 -5.84
C MET A 151 0.46 -16.32 -6.48
N GLU A 152 1.52 -15.79 -7.12
CA GLU A 152 2.58 -16.62 -7.71
C GLU A 152 3.30 -17.49 -6.66
N ALA A 153 3.52 -16.97 -5.47
CA ALA A 153 4.11 -17.74 -4.37
C ALA A 153 3.19 -18.84 -3.85
N ILE A 154 1.89 -18.53 -3.70
CA ILE A 154 0.86 -19.47 -3.24
C ILE A 154 0.72 -20.64 -4.22
N ASP A 155 0.71 -20.37 -5.53
CA ASP A 155 0.65 -21.43 -6.55
C ASP A 155 1.82 -22.41 -6.42
N LYS A 156 3.04 -21.89 -6.24
CA LYS A 156 4.24 -22.73 -6.02
C LYS A 156 4.16 -23.54 -4.73
N VAL A 157 3.62 -22.97 -3.65
CA VAL A 157 3.40 -23.69 -2.39
C VAL A 157 2.32 -24.75 -2.55
N ARG A 158 1.26 -24.48 -3.29
CA ARG A 158 0.19 -25.43 -3.58
C ARG A 158 0.71 -26.68 -4.30
N ASP A 159 1.57 -26.53 -5.31
CA ASP A 159 2.16 -27.66 -6.04
C ASP A 159 2.89 -28.63 -5.11
N THR A 160 3.71 -28.10 -4.21
CA THR A 160 4.44 -28.93 -3.26
C THR A 160 3.53 -29.49 -2.15
N SER A 161 2.52 -28.71 -1.72
CA SER A 161 1.53 -29.16 -0.71
C SER A 161 0.73 -30.35 -1.24
N THR A 162 0.32 -30.31 -2.50
CA THR A 162 -0.37 -31.41 -3.18
C THR A 162 0.52 -32.64 -3.28
N SER A 163 1.78 -32.47 -3.66
CA SER A 163 2.73 -33.59 -3.82
C SER A 163 3.03 -34.33 -2.51
N HIS A 164 2.91 -33.65 -1.38
CA HIS A 164 3.23 -34.19 -0.06
C HIS A 164 2.01 -34.38 0.86
N GLU A 165 0.82 -34.12 0.35
CA GLU A 165 -0.45 -34.19 1.11
C GLU A 165 -0.44 -33.36 2.42
N ARG A 166 0.07 -32.10 2.33
CA ARG A 166 0.29 -31.21 3.47
C ARG A 166 -0.82 -30.18 3.66
N CYS A 167 -0.89 -29.67 4.87
CA CYS A 167 -1.52 -28.39 5.16
C CYS A 167 -0.46 -27.26 5.06
N SER A 168 -0.76 -26.19 4.39
CA SER A 168 0.13 -25.03 4.26
C SER A 168 -0.56 -23.75 4.71
N ILE A 169 0.08 -23.03 5.62
CA ILE A 169 -0.34 -21.70 6.05
C ILE A 169 0.57 -20.69 5.34
N ILE A 170 0.00 -19.83 4.51
CA ILE A 170 0.74 -18.78 3.83
C ILE A 170 0.37 -17.44 4.47
N GLU A 171 1.36 -16.82 5.13
CA GLU A 171 1.19 -15.49 5.72
C GLU A 171 1.51 -14.43 4.69
N VAL A 172 0.53 -13.54 4.47
CA VAL A 172 0.63 -12.42 3.55
C VAL A 172 0.60 -11.09 4.30
N MET A 173 1.26 -10.08 3.74
CA MET A 173 1.25 -8.72 4.28
C MET A 173 -0.16 -8.10 4.23
N GLY A 174 -0.31 -6.89 4.76
CA GLY A 174 -1.56 -6.14 4.83
C GLY A 174 -1.66 -5.34 6.12
N ARG A 175 -0.63 -5.41 6.99
CA ARG A 175 -0.58 -4.73 8.29
C ARG A 175 -1.77 -5.13 9.17
N GLY A 176 -2.70 -4.21 9.45
CA GLY A 176 -3.92 -4.48 10.22
C GLY A 176 -5.15 -4.78 9.35
N ALA A 177 -4.99 -4.91 8.04
CA ALA A 177 -6.08 -5.11 7.08
C ALA A 177 -5.95 -6.46 6.36
N GLY A 178 -7.07 -7.13 6.17
CA GLY A 178 -7.15 -8.44 5.52
C GLY A 178 -7.35 -8.39 4.00
N HIS A 179 -7.22 -7.24 3.34
CA HIS A 179 -7.53 -7.10 1.91
C HIS A 179 -6.65 -7.98 1.02
N ILE A 180 -5.34 -8.01 1.23
CA ILE A 180 -4.43 -8.88 0.46
C ILE A 180 -4.78 -10.35 0.69
N ALA A 181 -5.00 -10.75 1.95
CA ALA A 181 -5.36 -12.13 2.28
C ALA A 181 -6.66 -12.55 1.61
N LEU A 182 -7.68 -11.71 1.62
CA LEU A 182 -8.97 -11.99 0.99
C LEU A 182 -8.84 -12.15 -0.53
N TRP A 183 -8.11 -11.25 -1.18
CA TRP A 183 -7.88 -11.33 -2.63
C TRP A 183 -7.07 -12.56 -3.01
N CYS A 184 -6.00 -12.85 -2.27
CA CYS A 184 -5.19 -14.06 -2.49
C CYS A 184 -6.00 -15.33 -2.26
N GLY A 185 -6.81 -15.37 -1.21
CA GLY A 185 -7.66 -16.52 -0.90
C GLY A 185 -8.66 -16.83 -2.01
N LEU A 186 -9.36 -15.81 -2.51
CA LEU A 186 -10.29 -15.95 -3.61
C LEU A 186 -9.58 -16.33 -4.93
N ALA A 187 -8.49 -15.64 -5.26
CA ALA A 187 -7.77 -15.86 -6.51
C ALA A 187 -7.16 -17.27 -6.62
N ASN A 188 -6.77 -17.85 -5.49
CA ASN A 188 -6.15 -19.17 -5.43
C ASN A 188 -7.11 -20.29 -4.96
N GLY A 189 -8.35 -19.97 -4.61
CA GLY A 189 -9.28 -20.97 -4.05
C GLY A 189 -8.75 -21.62 -2.77
N ALA A 190 -8.27 -20.80 -1.83
CA ALA A 190 -7.77 -21.27 -0.55
C ALA A 190 -8.92 -21.84 0.30
N GLU A 191 -8.65 -22.90 1.07
CA GLU A 191 -9.64 -23.55 1.90
C GLU A 191 -10.04 -22.71 3.12
N GLU A 192 -9.15 -21.84 3.60
CA GLU A 192 -9.47 -20.90 4.68
C GLU A 192 -8.74 -19.60 4.48
N VAL A 193 -9.40 -18.49 4.81
CA VAL A 193 -8.83 -17.14 4.80
C VAL A 193 -9.06 -16.50 6.16
N LEU A 194 -7.95 -16.22 6.84
CA LEU A 194 -7.96 -15.62 8.17
C LEU A 194 -7.70 -14.11 8.04
N LEU A 195 -8.69 -13.31 8.44
CA LEU A 195 -8.67 -11.84 8.33
C LEU A 195 -8.71 -11.22 9.73
N PRO A 196 -7.90 -10.19 10.03
CA PRO A 196 -7.92 -9.52 11.33
C PRO A 196 -9.31 -9.01 11.73
N GLU A 197 -10.08 -8.55 10.74
CA GLU A 197 -11.43 -8.00 10.94
C GLU A 197 -12.48 -9.04 11.29
N LYS A 198 -12.19 -10.32 11.06
CA LYS A 198 -13.15 -11.45 11.18
C LYS A 198 -12.63 -12.59 12.04
N TYR A 199 -11.41 -12.50 12.54
CA TYR A 199 -10.80 -13.60 13.29
C TYR A 199 -11.35 -13.68 14.71
N ASP A 200 -11.95 -14.81 15.03
CA ASP A 200 -12.58 -15.11 16.32
C ASP A 200 -11.68 -15.91 17.29
N TYR A 201 -10.42 -16.19 16.89
CA TYR A 201 -9.46 -17.00 17.63
C TYR A 201 -9.89 -18.46 17.90
N ASP A 202 -10.84 -18.97 17.13
CA ASP A 202 -11.30 -20.36 17.22
C ASP A 202 -10.41 -21.30 16.38
N GLU A 203 -9.26 -21.66 16.94
CA GLU A 203 -8.35 -22.62 16.29
C GLU A 203 -8.94 -24.05 16.25
N GLN A 204 -9.82 -24.42 17.17
CA GLN A 204 -10.44 -25.74 17.14
C GLN A 204 -11.29 -25.91 15.89
N ARG A 205 -12.05 -24.89 15.51
CA ARG A 205 -12.80 -24.87 14.26
C ARG A 205 -11.89 -25.12 13.06
N LEU A 206 -10.73 -24.47 13.01
CA LEU A 206 -9.76 -24.65 11.93
C LEU A 206 -9.19 -26.07 11.88
N ILE A 207 -8.84 -26.64 13.04
CA ILE A 207 -8.38 -28.04 13.17
C ILE A 207 -9.45 -29.00 12.66
N ASP A 208 -10.70 -28.81 13.07
CA ASP A 208 -11.83 -29.66 12.67
C ASP A 208 -12.07 -29.57 11.15
N GLN A 209 -11.93 -28.42 10.54
CA GLN A 209 -12.02 -28.23 9.10
C GLN A 209 -10.92 -29.00 8.36
N VAL A 210 -9.67 -28.92 8.79
CA VAL A 210 -8.53 -29.66 8.21
C VAL A 210 -8.77 -31.17 8.29
N VAL A 211 -9.20 -31.67 9.47
CA VAL A 211 -9.52 -33.10 9.67
C VAL A 211 -10.67 -33.55 8.76
N ASN A 212 -11.74 -32.77 8.66
CA ASN A 212 -12.90 -33.10 7.84
C ASN A 212 -12.55 -33.08 6.34
N ALA A 213 -11.76 -32.12 5.89
CA ALA A 213 -11.28 -32.06 4.52
C ALA A 213 -10.50 -33.33 4.15
N ARG A 214 -9.61 -33.78 5.03
CA ARG A 214 -8.84 -35.03 4.85
C ARG A 214 -9.75 -36.26 4.79
N LYS A 215 -10.74 -36.37 5.68
CA LYS A 215 -11.73 -37.47 5.67
C LYS A 215 -12.53 -37.50 4.36
N ASN A 216 -12.77 -36.36 3.76
CA ASN A 216 -13.48 -36.22 2.48
C ASN A 216 -12.57 -36.41 1.24
N GLY A 217 -11.34 -36.88 1.45
CA GLY A 217 -10.39 -37.21 0.36
C GLY A 217 -9.60 -36.01 -0.18
N LYS A 218 -9.62 -34.86 0.47
CA LYS A 218 -8.82 -33.70 0.09
C LYS A 218 -7.35 -33.98 0.41
N GLN A 219 -6.46 -33.83 -0.57
CA GLN A 219 -5.05 -34.19 -0.43
C GLN A 219 -4.20 -33.08 0.17
N HIS A 220 -4.60 -31.83 0.03
CA HIS A 220 -3.91 -30.66 0.59
C HIS A 220 -4.91 -29.68 1.21
N TYR A 221 -4.40 -28.77 2.04
CA TYR A 221 -5.21 -27.71 2.66
C TYR A 221 -4.39 -26.41 2.69
N ILE A 222 -4.90 -25.35 2.07
CA ILE A 222 -4.24 -24.05 2.00
C ILE A 222 -4.98 -23.05 2.87
N ILE A 223 -4.26 -22.45 3.81
CA ILE A 223 -4.75 -21.39 4.68
C ILE A 223 -4.01 -20.11 4.34
N ILE A 224 -4.73 -19.07 3.96
CA ILE A 224 -4.13 -17.73 3.81
C ILE A 224 -4.34 -16.98 5.12
N ASN A 225 -3.23 -16.59 5.75
CA ASN A 225 -3.24 -15.87 7.01
C ASN A 225 -2.75 -14.43 6.81
N ALA A 226 -3.54 -13.44 7.21
CA ALA A 226 -3.10 -12.06 7.21
C ALA A 226 -2.06 -11.81 8.33
N GLU A 227 -0.99 -11.07 8.05
CA GLU A 227 0.07 -10.76 9.04
C GLU A 227 -0.47 -10.06 10.30
N GLY A 228 -1.61 -9.37 10.19
CA GLY A 228 -2.26 -8.72 11.34
C GLY A 228 -2.75 -9.71 12.40
N ILE A 229 -2.98 -10.98 12.06
CA ILE A 229 -3.22 -12.08 12.99
C ILE A 229 -1.87 -12.63 13.47
N GLY A 230 -0.93 -12.83 12.56
CA GLY A 230 0.39 -13.40 12.84
C GLY A 230 0.33 -14.86 13.28
N HIS A 231 1.31 -15.27 14.08
CA HIS A 231 1.37 -16.60 14.74
C HIS A 231 1.40 -17.80 13.80
N SER A 232 1.61 -17.64 12.48
CA SER A 232 1.52 -18.70 11.47
C SER A 232 2.37 -19.93 11.79
N GLN A 233 3.59 -19.74 12.29
CA GLN A 233 4.47 -20.87 12.64
C GLN A 233 3.95 -21.69 13.83
N SER A 234 3.49 -21.02 14.89
CA SER A 234 2.94 -21.70 16.06
C SER A 234 1.57 -22.32 15.78
N MET A 235 0.76 -21.71 14.92
CA MET A 235 -0.50 -22.26 14.42
C MET A 235 -0.24 -23.54 13.60
N ALA A 236 0.73 -23.53 12.70
CA ALA A 236 1.11 -24.71 11.93
C ALA A 236 1.50 -25.88 12.83
N LYS A 237 2.31 -25.62 13.86
CA LYS A 237 2.72 -26.64 14.83
C LYS A 237 1.52 -27.24 15.59
N ARG A 238 0.59 -26.40 16.06
CA ARG A 238 -0.61 -26.89 16.79
C ARG A 238 -1.53 -27.70 15.90
N ILE A 239 -1.73 -27.29 14.64
CA ILE A 239 -2.52 -28.06 13.67
C ILE A 239 -1.86 -29.43 13.42
N GLU A 240 -0.54 -29.48 13.19
CA GLU A 240 0.19 -30.72 12.98
C GLU A 240 0.09 -31.66 14.21
N GLU A 241 0.29 -31.13 15.43
CA GLU A 241 0.16 -31.89 16.68
C GLU A 241 -1.25 -32.47 16.89
N ALA A 242 -2.28 -31.70 16.55
CA ALA A 242 -3.68 -32.10 16.74
C ALA A 242 -4.20 -33.06 15.67
N THR A 243 -3.70 -32.96 14.43
CA THR A 243 -4.25 -33.68 13.28
C THR A 243 -3.35 -34.82 12.79
N GLY A 244 -2.07 -34.79 13.10
CA GLY A 244 -1.04 -35.66 12.51
C GLY A 244 -0.75 -35.36 11.05
N ILE A 245 -1.30 -34.29 10.48
CA ILE A 245 -1.06 -33.85 9.11
C ILE A 245 0.14 -32.91 9.10
N GLU A 246 1.18 -33.21 8.33
CA GLU A 246 2.33 -32.32 8.18
C GLU A 246 1.86 -30.92 7.77
N THR A 247 2.17 -29.92 8.61
CA THR A 247 1.69 -28.55 8.42
C THR A 247 2.89 -27.60 8.38
N ARG A 248 2.96 -26.74 7.37
CA ARG A 248 4.07 -25.80 7.16
C ARG A 248 3.56 -24.38 7.05
N ALA A 249 4.27 -23.44 7.68
CA ALA A 249 4.02 -22.02 7.51
C ALA A 249 5.06 -21.41 6.56
N THR A 250 4.58 -20.62 5.60
CA THR A 250 5.40 -19.82 4.70
C THR A 250 5.02 -18.35 4.87
N ILE A 251 5.96 -17.53 5.33
CA ILE A 251 5.77 -16.09 5.55
C ILE A 251 6.36 -15.35 4.36
N LEU A 252 5.53 -14.73 3.52
CA LEU A 252 5.99 -14.05 2.32
C LEU A 252 6.74 -12.74 2.64
N GLY A 253 6.23 -11.97 3.60
CA GLY A 253 6.91 -10.75 4.07
C GLY A 253 7.24 -9.76 2.96
N HIS A 254 8.41 -9.13 3.07
CA HIS A 254 8.81 -8.00 2.23
C HIS A 254 8.94 -8.29 0.72
N MET A 255 8.97 -9.56 0.26
CA MET A 255 8.94 -9.80 -1.17
C MET A 255 7.68 -9.23 -1.84
N GLN A 256 6.58 -9.06 -1.10
CA GLN A 256 5.35 -8.43 -1.61
C GLN A 256 5.47 -6.91 -1.85
N ARG A 257 6.51 -6.26 -1.28
CA ARG A 257 6.79 -4.82 -1.52
C ARG A 257 7.66 -4.57 -2.72
N GLY A 258 8.33 -5.58 -3.23
CA GLY A 258 9.28 -5.49 -4.33
C GLY A 258 8.68 -5.84 -5.69
N GLY A 259 9.54 -5.82 -6.68
CA GLY A 259 9.22 -6.24 -8.05
C GLY A 259 8.76 -5.11 -8.95
N SER A 260 8.66 -5.45 -10.23
CA SER A 260 8.20 -4.52 -11.27
C SER A 260 6.69 -4.32 -11.16
N PRO A 261 6.19 -3.06 -11.08
CA PRO A 261 4.76 -2.83 -10.94
C PRO A 261 3.98 -3.39 -12.13
N THR A 262 2.80 -3.94 -11.85
CA THR A 262 1.86 -4.40 -12.88
C THR A 262 1.41 -3.26 -13.78
N CYS A 263 0.79 -3.59 -14.91
CA CYS A 263 0.20 -2.59 -15.80
C CYS A 263 -0.79 -1.69 -15.05
N LYS A 264 -1.63 -2.26 -14.20
CA LYS A 264 -2.64 -1.52 -13.43
C LYS A 264 -1.99 -0.54 -12.47
N ASP A 265 -0.99 -0.96 -11.69
CA ASP A 265 -0.26 -0.07 -10.79
C ASP A 265 0.43 1.08 -11.53
N ARG A 266 1.05 0.80 -12.69
CA ARG A 266 1.69 1.86 -13.51
C ARG A 266 0.68 2.88 -14.04
N VAL A 267 -0.45 2.42 -14.57
CA VAL A 267 -1.49 3.30 -15.14
C VAL A 267 -2.11 4.15 -14.05
N TYR A 268 -2.51 3.55 -12.92
CA TYR A 268 -3.15 4.26 -11.82
C TYR A 268 -2.18 5.25 -11.17
N ALA A 269 -0.94 4.84 -10.92
CA ALA A 269 0.10 5.71 -10.39
C ALA A 269 0.39 6.91 -11.31
N THR A 270 0.45 6.68 -12.62
CA THR A 270 0.65 7.73 -13.61
C THR A 270 -0.53 8.70 -13.62
N THR A 271 -1.76 8.19 -13.64
CA THR A 271 -2.96 9.02 -13.65
C THR A 271 -3.08 9.86 -12.38
N MET A 272 -2.92 9.23 -11.20
CA MET A 272 -2.98 9.93 -9.92
C MET A 272 -1.87 10.97 -9.76
N GLY A 273 -0.64 10.63 -10.18
CA GLY A 273 0.48 11.57 -10.12
C GLY A 273 0.28 12.80 -11.03
N ALA A 274 -0.27 12.62 -12.24
CA ALA A 274 -0.61 13.71 -13.13
C ALA A 274 -1.73 14.58 -12.58
N MET A 275 -2.82 13.94 -12.08
CA MET A 275 -3.96 14.62 -11.47
C MET A 275 -3.55 15.46 -10.25
N ALA A 276 -2.57 15.00 -9.46
CA ALA A 276 -2.05 15.79 -8.33
C ALA A 276 -1.51 17.15 -8.76
N VAL A 277 -0.77 17.18 -9.88
CA VAL A 277 -0.23 18.42 -10.43
C VAL A 277 -1.34 19.29 -11.02
N ASP A 278 -2.32 18.69 -11.69
CA ASP A 278 -3.46 19.42 -12.25
C ASP A 278 -4.27 20.13 -11.15
N LEU A 279 -4.59 19.44 -10.08
CA LEU A 279 -5.29 20.00 -8.91
C LEU A 279 -4.51 21.18 -8.30
N LEU A 280 -3.19 21.04 -8.15
CA LEU A 280 -2.35 22.13 -7.65
C LEU A 280 -2.38 23.35 -8.60
N CYS A 281 -2.31 23.13 -9.90
CA CYS A 281 -2.38 24.22 -10.90
C CYS A 281 -3.76 24.88 -10.95
N GLU A 282 -4.83 24.17 -10.59
CA GLU A 282 -6.19 24.70 -10.40
C GLU A 282 -6.37 25.48 -9.08
N GLY A 283 -5.32 25.54 -8.24
CA GLY A 283 -5.35 26.20 -6.94
C GLY A 283 -6.00 25.38 -5.83
N LYS A 284 -6.21 24.06 -6.06
CA LYS A 284 -6.69 23.14 -5.02
C LYS A 284 -5.54 22.71 -4.12
N SER A 285 -5.80 22.56 -2.84
CA SER A 285 -4.84 22.13 -1.82
C SER A 285 -5.54 21.34 -0.74
N ASN A 286 -4.77 20.68 0.11
CA ASN A 286 -5.28 19.86 1.22
C ASN A 286 -6.23 18.76 0.72
N ARG A 287 -5.84 18.07 -0.36
CA ARG A 287 -6.66 17.03 -1.00
C ARG A 287 -5.93 15.69 -1.03
N VAL A 288 -6.68 14.60 -1.08
CA VAL A 288 -6.22 13.25 -1.37
C VAL A 288 -6.87 12.76 -2.66
N ILE A 289 -6.07 12.27 -3.59
CA ILE A 289 -6.58 11.63 -4.80
C ILE A 289 -7.07 10.23 -4.44
N ALA A 290 -8.16 9.84 -5.04
CA ALA A 290 -8.76 8.53 -4.88
C ALA A 290 -9.23 7.96 -6.22
N HIS A 291 -9.35 6.64 -6.28
CA HIS A 291 -10.14 5.96 -7.30
C HIS A 291 -11.38 5.39 -6.62
N LYS A 292 -12.57 5.81 -7.04
CA LYS A 292 -13.81 5.38 -6.43
C LYS A 292 -14.91 5.18 -7.47
N GLY A 293 -15.60 4.04 -7.40
CA GLY A 293 -16.67 3.72 -8.35
C GLY A 293 -16.22 3.75 -9.81
N GLY A 294 -14.99 3.34 -10.13
CA GLY A 294 -14.45 3.31 -11.51
C GLY A 294 -13.88 4.63 -12.01
N THR A 295 -13.87 5.69 -11.20
CA THR A 295 -13.39 7.04 -11.60
C THR A 295 -12.32 7.57 -10.66
N PHE A 296 -11.45 8.45 -11.17
CA PHE A 296 -10.51 9.20 -10.34
C PHE A 296 -11.19 10.46 -9.81
N VAL A 297 -11.12 10.64 -8.50
CA VAL A 297 -11.73 11.75 -7.77
C VAL A 297 -10.75 12.31 -6.75
N ASP A 298 -11.08 13.41 -6.10
CA ASP A 298 -10.32 13.96 -4.98
C ASP A 298 -11.24 14.28 -3.79
N PHE A 299 -10.73 14.07 -2.59
CA PHE A 299 -11.41 14.39 -1.34
C PHE A 299 -10.61 15.41 -0.56
N ASP A 300 -11.29 16.19 0.28
CA ASP A 300 -10.60 16.93 1.32
C ASP A 300 -9.84 15.95 2.23
N ILE A 301 -8.64 16.34 2.68
CA ILE A 301 -7.78 15.42 3.45
C ILE A 301 -8.38 15.09 4.82
N ASP A 302 -9.11 16.03 5.43
CA ASP A 302 -9.77 15.83 6.74
C ASP A 302 -10.94 14.84 6.57
N GLU A 303 -11.73 15.00 5.50
CA GLU A 303 -12.79 14.05 5.14
C GLU A 303 -12.22 12.67 4.84
N ALA A 304 -11.14 12.59 4.03
CA ALA A 304 -10.50 11.34 3.66
C ALA A 304 -9.99 10.55 4.87
N LEU A 305 -9.33 11.23 5.82
CA LEU A 305 -8.79 10.63 7.04
C LEU A 305 -9.87 10.24 8.06
N ALA A 306 -11.06 10.84 7.99
CA ALA A 306 -12.19 10.51 8.87
C ALA A 306 -12.99 9.28 8.40
N MET A 307 -12.84 8.87 7.14
CA MET A 307 -13.53 7.71 6.58
C MET A 307 -13.07 6.42 7.24
N LYS A 308 -13.90 5.39 7.17
CA LYS A 308 -13.59 4.03 7.64
C LYS A 308 -13.79 3.04 6.51
N LYS A 309 -12.95 2.02 6.45
CA LYS A 309 -13.00 0.94 5.47
C LYS A 309 -12.91 -0.40 6.18
N GLY A 310 -13.76 -1.31 5.79
CA GLY A 310 -13.69 -2.71 6.17
C GLY A 310 -13.41 -3.58 4.94
N VAL A 311 -13.27 -4.87 5.15
CA VAL A 311 -13.19 -5.83 4.04
C VAL A 311 -14.54 -5.94 3.34
N ASP A 312 -14.50 -6.30 2.05
CA ASP A 312 -15.72 -6.56 1.28
C ASP A 312 -16.43 -7.79 1.84
N GLU A 313 -17.62 -7.58 2.39
CA GLU A 313 -18.40 -8.62 3.04
C GLU A 313 -18.87 -9.69 2.06
N TYR A 314 -19.25 -9.30 0.86
CA TYR A 314 -19.68 -10.25 -0.17
C TYR A 314 -18.52 -11.15 -0.61
N MET A 315 -17.36 -10.56 -0.89
CA MET A 315 -16.14 -11.33 -1.19
C MET A 315 -15.76 -12.28 -0.05
N TYR A 316 -15.89 -11.83 1.20
CA TYR A 316 -15.63 -12.68 2.36
C TYR A 316 -16.60 -13.86 2.42
N GLN A 317 -17.91 -13.64 2.21
CA GLN A 317 -18.89 -14.71 2.24
C GLN A 317 -18.67 -15.73 1.12
N ILE A 318 -18.37 -15.29 -0.10
CA ILE A 318 -18.07 -16.23 -1.19
C ILE A 318 -16.77 -17.00 -0.95
N SER A 319 -15.77 -16.43 -0.30
CA SER A 319 -14.55 -17.16 0.08
C SER A 319 -14.82 -18.32 1.04
N LYS A 320 -15.92 -18.27 1.80
CA LYS A 320 -16.37 -19.36 2.69
C LYS A 320 -17.27 -20.39 1.99
N SER A 321 -17.99 -19.99 0.96
CA SER A 321 -18.98 -20.84 0.27
C SER A 321 -18.41 -21.64 -0.89
N LEU A 322 -17.24 -21.25 -1.43
CA LEU A 322 -16.61 -21.89 -2.59
C LEU A 322 -15.51 -22.92 -2.24
N VAL A 323 -15.44 -23.33 -0.99
CA VAL A 323 -14.41 -24.26 -0.46
C VAL A 323 -14.82 -25.73 -0.63
#